data_098156e21a627ce8871dce7b4bc426e3
#
_entry.id   098156e21a627ce8871dce7b4bc426e3
#
_cell.length_a   1.000
_cell.length_b   1.000
_cell.length_c   1.000
_cell.angle_alpha   90.00
_cell.angle_beta   90.00
_cell.angle_gamma   90.00
#
_symmetry.space_group_name_H-M   'P 1'
#
loop_
_entity.id
_entity.type
_entity.pdbx_description
1 polymer ?
#
loop_
_entity_poly.entity_id
_entity_poly.type
_entity_poly.pdbx_seq_one_letter_code
_entity_poly.pdbx_strand_id
1 'polypeptide(L)'
;MTLGSIRNLTLLLGAVVASGCTVFPNPEPPRVMDLAVVRAVPAVGQPVMASLRVDTPYASEPLAGSRILAKPTPSEFRAYEGTRWRDTGPVVVRDTLVNSLRQSGAYTNVITDTNPAQAELTLVTELSGFHSRTPESGPEVVIELHLQMIHDRSRATLCTRSIRIVEPASGTSVDQIVEAFGAAGSDLATRVIEWARTCDYPSGLRPSPETDPPTQP
;
A
#
# COMPACT_ATOMS: atom_id res chain seq x y z
N MET A 1 -2.63 69.96 -31.35
CA MET A 1 -2.58 68.77 -30.46
C MET A 1 -1.10 68.43 -30.33
N THR A 2 -0.53 68.62 -29.15
CA THR A 2 0.90 68.60 -28.92
C THR A 2 1.41 67.18 -28.71
N LEU A 3 2.60 66.89 -29.25
CA LEU A 3 3.30 65.57 -29.13
C LEU A 3 3.33 65.01 -27.68
N GLY A 4 3.26 65.90 -26.68
CA GLY A 4 3.26 65.54 -25.27
C GLY A 4 2.00 64.78 -24.81
N SER A 5 0.85 65.07 -25.43
CA SER A 5 -0.43 64.43 -25.05
C SER A 5 -0.51 62.97 -25.53
N ILE A 6 0.06 62.68 -26.70
CA ILE A 6 0.11 61.30 -27.24
C ILE A 6 1.10 60.44 -26.43
N ARG A 7 2.23 60.97 -25.99
CA ARG A 7 3.24 60.28 -25.19
C ARG A 7 2.69 59.90 -23.81
N ASN A 8 1.89 60.76 -23.18
CA ASN A 8 1.26 60.47 -21.88
C ASN A 8 0.14 59.44 -22.01
N LEU A 9 -0.63 59.47 -23.11
CA LEU A 9 -1.68 58.46 -23.37
C LEU A 9 -1.10 57.07 -23.61
N THR A 10 0.04 56.97 -24.31
CA THR A 10 0.74 55.69 -24.57
C THR A 10 1.32 55.11 -23.27
N LEU A 11 1.88 55.95 -22.38
CA LEU A 11 2.37 55.54 -21.06
C LEU A 11 1.25 55.08 -20.12
N LEU A 12 0.09 55.73 -20.14
CA LEU A 12 -1.08 55.30 -19.35
C LEU A 12 -1.66 53.95 -19.86
N LEU A 13 -1.71 53.74 -21.18
CA LEU A 13 -2.18 52.47 -21.76
C LEU A 13 -1.22 51.32 -21.49
N GLY A 14 0.09 51.56 -21.47
CA GLY A 14 1.11 50.56 -21.10
C GLY A 14 1.08 50.13 -19.64
N ALA A 15 0.70 51.05 -18.72
CA ALA A 15 0.61 50.74 -17.29
C ALA A 15 -0.62 49.86 -16.93
N VAL A 16 -1.71 49.96 -17.70
CA VAL A 16 -2.93 49.14 -17.46
C VAL A 16 -2.72 47.66 -17.86
N VAL A 17 -1.87 47.39 -18.83
CA VAL A 17 -1.59 46.01 -19.28
C VAL A 17 -0.67 45.25 -18.32
N ALA A 18 0.12 45.94 -17.46
CA ALA A 18 1.00 45.30 -16.50
C ALA A 18 0.34 44.86 -15.18
N SER A 19 -0.91 45.22 -14.91
CA SER A 19 -1.64 44.85 -13.70
C SER A 19 -2.45 43.57 -13.81
N GLY A 20 -2.12 42.66 -14.73
CA GLY A 20 -2.62 41.30 -14.75
C GLY A 20 -2.08 40.49 -13.57
N CYS A 21 -2.58 40.73 -12.36
CA CYS A 21 -2.41 39.81 -11.27
C CYS A 21 -3.06 38.46 -11.68
N THR A 22 -2.25 37.51 -12.12
CA THR A 22 -2.67 36.11 -12.24
C THR A 22 -2.95 35.59 -10.82
N VAL A 23 -4.17 35.79 -10.35
CA VAL A 23 -4.70 35.08 -9.19
C VAL A 23 -4.89 33.62 -9.64
N PHE A 24 -3.83 32.82 -9.57
CA PHE A 24 -3.99 31.38 -9.64
C PHE A 24 -4.75 30.97 -8.37
N PRO A 25 -5.94 30.38 -8.49
CA PRO A 25 -6.61 29.81 -7.33
C PRO A 25 -5.63 28.79 -6.72
N ASN A 26 -5.28 28.99 -5.45
CA ASN A 26 -4.44 28.04 -4.73
C ASN A 26 -5.26 26.75 -4.61
N PRO A 27 -4.88 25.63 -5.26
CA PRO A 27 -5.66 24.42 -5.21
C PRO A 27 -5.75 23.96 -3.76
N GLU A 28 -6.96 23.57 -3.34
CA GLU A 28 -7.20 23.02 -2.02
C GLU A 28 -6.28 21.79 -1.82
N PRO A 29 -5.53 21.69 -0.69
CA PRO A 29 -4.64 20.55 -0.48
C PRO A 29 -5.44 19.25 -0.46
N PRO A 30 -4.93 18.16 -1.07
CA PRO A 30 -5.64 16.89 -1.12
C PRO A 30 -5.82 16.30 0.28
N ARG A 31 -6.96 15.66 0.51
CA ARG A 31 -7.19 14.84 1.71
C ARG A 31 -6.21 13.67 1.70
N VAL A 32 -5.55 13.44 2.84
CA VAL A 32 -4.60 12.34 3.01
C VAL A 32 -5.32 11.18 3.68
N MET A 33 -5.35 10.03 3.02
CA MET A 33 -6.00 8.81 3.48
C MET A 33 -4.95 7.78 3.88
N ASP A 34 -5.30 6.92 4.84
CA ASP A 34 -4.47 5.80 5.27
C ASP A 34 -5.24 4.48 5.17
N LEU A 35 -4.50 3.38 5.07
CA LEU A 35 -5.06 2.04 5.06
C LEU A 35 -5.20 1.55 6.51
N ALA A 36 -6.36 1.81 7.10
CA ALA A 36 -6.64 1.36 8.45
C ALA A 36 -6.97 -0.14 8.44
N VAL A 37 -6.18 -0.96 9.14
CA VAL A 37 -6.52 -2.37 9.39
C VAL A 37 -7.68 -2.42 10.37
N VAL A 38 -8.84 -2.85 9.90
CA VAL A 38 -10.11 -2.82 10.65
C VAL A 38 -10.38 -4.12 11.43
N ARG A 39 -9.63 -5.20 11.15
CA ARG A 39 -9.77 -6.49 11.81
C ARG A 39 -8.47 -6.89 12.48
N ALA A 40 -8.54 -7.37 13.72
CA ALA A 40 -7.39 -7.91 14.40
C ALA A 40 -6.86 -9.16 13.67
N VAL A 41 -5.56 -9.22 13.47
CA VAL A 41 -4.91 -10.39 12.89
C VAL A 41 -4.78 -11.45 14.00
N PRO A 42 -5.13 -12.72 13.75
CA PRO A 42 -4.97 -13.79 14.73
C PRO A 42 -3.51 -13.93 15.19
N ALA A 43 -3.31 -14.04 16.51
CA ALA A 43 -2.00 -14.36 17.06
C ALA A 43 -1.59 -15.78 16.65
N VAL A 44 -0.30 -15.96 16.34
CA VAL A 44 0.28 -17.26 16.00
C VAL A 44 0.93 -17.85 17.25
N GLY A 45 0.61 -19.10 17.59
CA GLY A 45 1.10 -19.74 18.81
C GLY A 45 2.62 -19.97 18.84
N GLN A 46 3.23 -20.30 17.69
CA GLN A 46 4.67 -20.59 17.56
C GLN A 46 5.26 -19.76 16.43
N PRO A 47 6.21 -18.86 16.72
CA PRO A 47 6.88 -18.07 15.69
C PRO A 47 7.86 -18.90 14.87
N VAL A 48 8.06 -18.51 13.63
CA VAL A 48 9.26 -18.89 12.85
C VAL A 48 10.47 -18.26 13.54
N MET A 49 11.50 -19.07 13.83
CA MET A 49 12.69 -18.65 14.59
C MET A 49 13.67 -17.86 13.69
N ALA A 50 13.16 -16.78 13.10
CA ALA A 50 13.88 -15.92 12.16
C ALA A 50 13.42 -14.47 12.25
N SER A 51 14.32 -13.54 11.92
CA SER A 51 13.98 -12.17 11.55
C SER A 51 13.51 -12.15 10.10
N LEU A 52 12.36 -11.55 9.86
CA LEU A 52 11.80 -11.32 8.53
C LEU A 52 11.98 -9.86 8.11
N ARG A 53 12.59 -9.63 6.96
CA ARG A 53 12.56 -8.35 6.25
C ARG A 53 11.36 -8.36 5.30
N VAL A 54 10.58 -7.30 5.33
CA VAL A 54 9.50 -7.06 4.36
C VAL A 54 9.94 -5.93 3.44
N ASP A 55 10.24 -6.27 2.21
CA ASP A 55 10.62 -5.28 1.20
C ASP A 55 9.40 -4.48 0.72
N THR A 56 9.63 -3.22 0.35
CA THR A 56 8.61 -2.42 -0.32
C THR A 56 8.22 -3.11 -1.63
N PRO A 57 6.93 -3.41 -1.86
CA PRO A 57 6.48 -4.07 -3.08
C PRO A 57 6.95 -3.34 -4.35
N TYR A 58 7.48 -4.07 -5.30
CA TYR A 58 7.66 -3.51 -6.64
C TYR A 58 6.28 -3.23 -7.26
N ALA A 59 6.13 -2.08 -7.90
CA ALA A 59 4.95 -1.74 -8.68
C ALA A 59 5.35 -0.86 -9.86
N SER A 60 4.64 -1.01 -10.98
CA SER A 60 4.74 -0.06 -12.10
C SER A 60 3.71 1.05 -11.96
N GLU A 61 3.91 2.17 -12.69
CA GLU A 61 2.90 3.21 -12.77
C GLU A 61 1.59 2.68 -13.40
N PRO A 62 0.41 3.14 -12.94
CA PRO A 62 0.21 4.19 -11.92
C PRO A 62 0.18 3.67 -10.47
N LEU A 63 0.36 2.36 -10.23
CA LEU A 63 0.27 1.74 -8.89
C LEU A 63 1.42 2.16 -7.97
N ALA A 64 2.58 2.54 -8.54
CA ALA A 64 3.75 3.01 -7.79
C ALA A 64 3.54 4.38 -7.13
N GLY A 65 2.50 5.13 -7.52
CA GLY A 65 2.21 6.46 -7.00
C GLY A 65 1.39 6.47 -5.71
N SER A 66 1.10 7.67 -5.19
CA SER A 66 0.28 7.87 -3.99
C SER A 66 -1.20 8.13 -4.29
N ARG A 67 -1.64 8.04 -5.54
CA ARG A 67 -3.03 8.28 -5.92
C ARG A 67 -3.91 7.10 -5.52
N ILE A 68 -5.12 7.40 -5.03
CA ILE A 68 -6.17 6.39 -4.88
C ILE A 68 -6.76 6.16 -6.27
N LEU A 69 -6.71 4.91 -6.74
CA LEU A 69 -7.02 4.56 -8.12
C LEU A 69 -8.37 3.86 -8.25
N ALA A 70 -9.10 4.20 -9.30
CA ALA A 70 -10.19 3.43 -9.85
C ALA A 70 -9.78 2.83 -11.21
N LYS A 71 -10.31 1.66 -11.54
CA LYS A 71 -10.14 0.99 -12.83
C LYS A 71 -11.51 0.78 -13.48
N PRO A 72 -12.08 1.82 -14.14
CA PRO A 72 -13.43 1.77 -14.70
C PRO A 72 -13.55 0.79 -15.86
N THR A 73 -12.46 0.57 -16.61
CA THR A 73 -12.37 -0.43 -17.67
C THR A 73 -11.10 -1.26 -17.54
N PRO A 74 -10.98 -2.42 -18.18
CA PRO A 74 -9.76 -3.24 -18.10
C PRO A 74 -8.47 -2.53 -18.52
N SER A 75 -8.56 -1.48 -19.35
CA SER A 75 -7.43 -0.76 -19.94
C SER A 75 -7.24 0.66 -19.40
N GLU A 76 -8.05 1.13 -18.43
CA GLU A 76 -8.01 2.51 -17.97
C GLU A 76 -7.88 2.59 -16.45
N PHE A 77 -6.97 3.44 -15.97
CA PHE A 77 -6.90 3.88 -14.60
C PHE A 77 -7.30 5.35 -14.48
N ARG A 78 -8.06 5.69 -13.44
CA ARG A 78 -8.39 7.06 -13.02
C ARG A 78 -8.03 7.26 -11.55
N ALA A 79 -7.66 8.49 -11.19
CA ALA A 79 -7.46 8.83 -9.79
C ALA A 79 -8.73 9.45 -9.20
N TYR A 80 -8.99 9.20 -7.91
CA TYR A 80 -9.94 9.98 -7.13
C TYR A 80 -9.39 11.38 -6.91
N GLU A 81 -10.12 12.40 -7.35
CA GLU A 81 -9.71 13.79 -7.25
C GLU A 81 -9.67 14.28 -5.81
N GLY A 82 -8.79 15.23 -5.52
CA GLY A 82 -8.67 15.85 -4.20
C GLY A 82 -8.27 14.90 -3.06
N THR A 83 -7.81 13.67 -3.36
CA THR A 83 -7.44 12.67 -2.37
C THR A 83 -6.17 11.92 -2.75
N ARG A 84 -5.45 11.44 -1.76
CA ARG A 84 -4.28 10.57 -1.96
C ARG A 84 -4.03 9.69 -0.75
N TRP A 85 -3.29 8.62 -0.94
CA TRP A 85 -2.71 7.88 0.18
C TRP A 85 -1.67 8.73 0.91
N ARG A 86 -1.40 8.39 2.20
CA ARG A 86 -0.36 9.06 3.02
C ARG A 86 1.04 8.92 2.41
N ASP A 87 1.27 7.83 1.67
CA ASP A 87 2.52 7.51 0.97
C ASP A 87 2.19 6.84 -0.38
N THR A 88 3.18 6.31 -1.08
CA THR A 88 2.96 5.50 -2.28
C THR A 88 2.19 4.22 -1.94
N GLY A 89 1.40 3.70 -2.88
CA GLY A 89 0.65 2.46 -2.70
C GLY A 89 1.50 1.29 -2.17
N PRO A 90 2.68 1.03 -2.77
CA PRO A 90 3.60 0.01 -2.26
C PRO A 90 4.00 0.18 -0.78
N VAL A 91 4.32 1.41 -0.36
CA VAL A 91 4.69 1.69 1.05
C VAL A 91 3.51 1.47 1.98
N VAL A 92 2.31 1.91 1.59
CA VAL A 92 1.08 1.69 2.38
C VAL A 92 0.79 0.20 2.55
N VAL A 93 0.95 -0.60 1.50
CA VAL A 93 0.77 -2.07 1.55
C VAL A 93 1.86 -2.73 2.40
N ARG A 94 3.14 -2.36 2.22
CA ARG A 94 4.24 -2.86 3.05
C ARG A 94 3.98 -2.63 4.54
N ASP A 95 3.62 -1.41 4.91
CA ASP A 95 3.41 -1.05 6.30
C ASP A 95 2.24 -1.81 6.92
N THR A 96 1.18 -2.07 6.14
CA THR A 96 0.06 -2.92 6.56
C THR A 96 0.54 -4.34 6.85
N LEU A 97 1.34 -4.93 5.97
CA LEU A 97 1.91 -6.27 6.17
C LEU A 97 2.86 -6.32 7.38
N VAL A 98 3.78 -5.34 7.50
CA VAL A 98 4.73 -5.25 8.63
C VAL A 98 4.00 -5.17 9.96
N ASN A 99 3.01 -4.29 10.08
CA ASN A 99 2.24 -4.12 11.31
C ASN A 99 1.47 -5.39 11.69
N SER A 100 0.85 -6.03 10.71
CA SER A 100 0.08 -7.27 10.91
C SER A 100 0.98 -8.45 11.28
N LEU A 101 2.14 -8.60 10.62
CA LEU A 101 3.13 -9.63 10.92
C LEU A 101 3.73 -9.45 12.33
N ARG A 102 3.96 -8.21 12.76
CA ARG A 102 4.40 -7.92 14.14
C ARG A 102 3.32 -8.26 15.16
N GLN A 103 2.07 -7.87 14.91
CA GLN A 103 0.95 -8.14 15.81
C GLN A 103 0.65 -9.64 15.94
N SER A 104 0.80 -10.40 14.86
CA SER A 104 0.56 -11.85 14.88
C SER A 104 1.60 -12.65 15.66
N GLY A 105 2.81 -12.09 15.89
CA GLY A 105 3.94 -12.83 16.46
C GLY A 105 4.45 -13.96 15.57
N ALA A 106 4.21 -13.92 14.26
CA ALA A 106 4.57 -15.01 13.33
C ALA A 106 6.08 -15.20 13.16
N TYR A 107 6.90 -14.21 13.51
CA TYR A 107 8.35 -14.23 13.43
C TYR A 107 8.97 -13.65 14.71
N THR A 108 10.22 -14.01 15.00
CA THR A 108 10.94 -13.46 16.17
C THR A 108 11.17 -11.97 16.05
N ASN A 109 11.29 -11.46 14.82
CA ASN A 109 11.40 -10.03 14.54
C ASN A 109 10.89 -9.75 13.12
N VAL A 110 10.32 -8.54 12.89
CA VAL A 110 9.88 -8.09 11.57
C VAL A 110 10.40 -6.68 11.33
N ILE A 111 11.21 -6.53 10.29
CA ILE A 111 11.83 -5.27 9.87
C ILE A 111 11.42 -4.87 8.46
N THR A 112 11.62 -3.61 8.13
CA THR A 112 11.44 -3.08 6.77
C THR A 112 12.76 -3.07 6.01
N ASP A 113 12.71 -2.87 4.70
CA ASP A 113 13.86 -2.65 3.81
C ASP A 113 14.71 -1.42 4.18
N THR A 114 14.14 -0.46 4.90
CA THR A 114 14.85 0.73 5.39
C THR A 114 15.63 0.48 6.69
N ASN A 115 15.43 -0.67 7.35
CA ASN A 115 16.14 -1.03 8.57
C ASN A 115 17.51 -1.64 8.21
N PRO A 116 18.64 -1.16 8.81
CA PRO A 116 19.99 -1.68 8.50
C PRO A 116 20.30 -3.04 9.11
N ALA A 117 19.47 -3.57 10.03
CA ALA A 117 19.70 -4.88 10.65
C ALA A 117 19.64 -6.01 9.59
N GLN A 118 20.37 -7.10 9.84
CA GLN A 118 20.29 -8.30 9.02
C GLN A 118 19.04 -9.10 9.34
N ALA A 119 18.49 -9.78 8.34
CA ALA A 119 17.40 -10.73 8.48
C ALA A 119 17.81 -12.09 7.89
N GLU A 120 17.21 -13.16 8.38
CA GLU A 120 17.40 -14.50 7.81
C GLU A 120 16.48 -14.74 6.61
N LEU A 121 15.36 -14.03 6.58
CA LEU A 121 14.32 -14.16 5.57
C LEU A 121 13.94 -12.79 4.99
N THR A 122 13.65 -12.76 3.69
CA THR A 122 13.09 -11.57 3.02
C THR A 122 11.81 -11.94 2.30
N LEU A 123 10.75 -11.19 2.58
CA LEU A 123 9.50 -11.21 1.82
C LEU A 123 9.60 -10.17 0.69
N VAL A 124 9.78 -10.68 -0.53
CA VAL A 124 9.78 -9.89 -1.75
C VAL A 124 8.38 -9.95 -2.36
N THR A 125 7.84 -8.81 -2.77
CA THR A 125 6.48 -8.75 -3.32
C THR A 125 6.39 -7.84 -4.55
N GLU A 126 5.45 -8.17 -5.44
CA GLU A 126 5.05 -7.35 -6.60
C GLU A 126 3.57 -7.00 -6.46
N LEU A 127 3.25 -5.70 -6.53
CA LEU A 127 1.90 -5.17 -6.45
C LEU A 127 1.36 -4.95 -7.85
N SER A 128 0.46 -5.83 -8.30
CA SER A 128 -0.17 -5.79 -9.62
C SER A 128 -1.61 -5.26 -9.60
N GLY A 129 -2.22 -5.13 -8.42
CA GLY A 129 -3.55 -4.56 -8.23
C GLY A 129 -3.67 -3.81 -6.92
N PHE A 130 -4.09 -2.53 -6.97
CA PHE A 130 -4.43 -1.68 -5.82
C PHE A 130 -5.36 -0.58 -6.30
N HIS A 131 -6.62 -0.96 -6.58
CA HIS A 131 -7.59 -0.07 -7.22
C HIS A 131 -9.03 -0.49 -6.88
N SER A 132 -9.96 0.44 -7.00
CA SER A 132 -11.39 0.14 -7.02
C SER A 132 -11.86 -0.16 -8.44
N ARG A 133 -12.99 -0.84 -8.55
CA ARG A 133 -13.75 -1.01 -9.80
C ARG A 133 -15.24 -1.12 -9.48
N THR A 134 -16.08 -0.94 -10.50
CA THR A 134 -17.55 -1.01 -10.34
C THR A 134 -18.12 -1.95 -11.39
N PRO A 135 -18.05 -3.29 -11.18
CA PRO A 135 -18.76 -4.26 -12.01
C PRO A 135 -20.29 -4.16 -11.80
N GLU A 136 -21.06 -4.95 -12.53
CA GLU A 136 -22.53 -5.00 -12.39
C GLU A 136 -22.98 -5.38 -10.97
N SER A 137 -22.17 -6.14 -10.24
CA SER A 137 -22.42 -6.54 -8.84
C SER A 137 -22.26 -5.41 -7.82
N GLY A 138 -21.77 -4.24 -8.22
CA GLY A 138 -21.54 -3.08 -7.36
C GLY A 138 -20.05 -2.72 -7.18
N PRO A 139 -19.76 -1.63 -6.44
CA PRO A 139 -18.40 -1.17 -6.22
C PRO A 139 -17.62 -2.16 -5.35
N GLU A 140 -16.35 -2.35 -5.69
CA GLU A 140 -15.42 -3.21 -4.96
C GLU A 140 -13.99 -2.70 -5.08
N VAL A 141 -13.11 -3.14 -4.18
CA VAL A 141 -11.67 -2.89 -4.26
C VAL A 141 -10.92 -4.18 -4.54
N VAL A 142 -9.78 -4.05 -5.19
CA VAL A 142 -8.89 -5.17 -5.55
C VAL A 142 -7.51 -4.86 -5.01
N ILE A 143 -6.95 -5.81 -4.23
CA ILE A 143 -5.52 -5.86 -3.89
C ILE A 143 -4.96 -7.15 -4.48
N GLU A 144 -3.89 -7.05 -5.26
CA GLU A 144 -3.27 -8.20 -5.92
C GLU A 144 -1.76 -8.14 -5.75
N LEU A 145 -1.20 -9.17 -5.12
CA LEU A 145 0.22 -9.32 -4.82
C LEU A 145 0.74 -10.68 -5.32
N HIS A 146 1.92 -10.64 -5.91
CA HIS A 146 2.77 -11.83 -6.03
C HIS A 146 3.82 -11.80 -4.92
N LEU A 147 3.99 -12.91 -4.19
CA LEU A 147 4.83 -13.01 -3.00
C LEU A 147 5.90 -14.09 -3.19
N GLN A 148 7.11 -13.81 -2.71
CA GLN A 148 8.21 -14.75 -2.65
C GLN A 148 8.90 -14.64 -1.28
N MET A 149 9.05 -15.78 -0.60
CA MET A 149 9.85 -15.87 0.62
C MET A 149 11.26 -16.31 0.24
N ILE A 150 12.25 -15.49 0.54
CA ILE A 150 13.65 -15.74 0.22
C ILE A 150 14.42 -16.04 1.51
N HIS A 151 15.29 -17.05 1.48
CA HIS A 151 16.27 -17.29 2.53
C HIS A 151 17.55 -16.52 2.19
N ASP A 152 17.90 -15.50 2.97
CA ASP A 152 18.92 -14.51 2.62
C ASP A 152 20.31 -15.12 2.44
N ARG A 153 20.70 -16.08 3.28
CA ARG A 153 22.01 -16.71 3.20
C ARG A 153 22.22 -17.52 1.92
N SER A 154 21.26 -18.36 1.54
CA SER A 154 21.37 -19.22 0.35
C SER A 154 20.84 -18.57 -0.92
N ARG A 155 20.11 -17.44 -0.81
CA ARG A 155 19.38 -16.78 -1.89
C ARG A 155 18.32 -17.67 -2.55
N ALA A 156 17.93 -18.74 -1.87
CA ALA A 156 16.90 -19.66 -2.35
C ALA A 156 15.51 -19.12 -2.08
N THR A 157 14.61 -19.25 -3.05
CA THR A 157 13.19 -19.02 -2.85
C THR A 157 12.59 -20.23 -2.13
N LEU A 158 12.04 -20.03 -0.94
CA LEU A 158 11.44 -21.08 -0.12
C LEU A 158 10.01 -21.41 -0.55
N CYS A 159 9.25 -20.39 -0.90
CA CYS A 159 7.87 -20.54 -1.38
C CYS A 159 7.42 -19.29 -2.13
N THR A 160 6.40 -19.44 -3.00
CA THR A 160 5.79 -18.37 -3.77
C THR A 160 4.28 -18.47 -3.72
N ARG A 161 3.58 -17.35 -3.83
CA ARG A 161 2.13 -17.31 -3.95
C ARG A 161 1.65 -16.03 -4.60
N SER A 162 0.59 -16.12 -5.40
CA SER A 162 -0.21 -14.96 -5.80
C SER A 162 -1.47 -14.91 -4.94
N ILE A 163 -1.72 -13.75 -4.35
CA ILE A 163 -2.93 -13.48 -3.55
C ILE A 163 -3.69 -12.36 -4.22
N ARG A 164 -4.97 -12.58 -4.45
CA ARG A 164 -5.92 -11.58 -4.90
C ARG A 164 -7.05 -11.47 -3.90
N ILE A 165 -7.25 -10.26 -3.38
CA ILE A 165 -8.36 -9.91 -2.52
C ILE A 165 -9.33 -9.06 -3.34
N VAL A 166 -10.61 -9.37 -3.23
CA VAL A 166 -11.70 -8.55 -3.76
C VAL A 166 -12.65 -8.32 -2.61
N GLU A 167 -12.84 -7.07 -2.21
CA GLU A 167 -13.70 -6.69 -1.10
C GLU A 167 -14.79 -5.74 -1.60
N PRO A 168 -16.07 -6.04 -1.39
CA PRO A 168 -17.16 -5.13 -1.72
C PRO A 168 -17.06 -3.81 -0.95
N ALA A 169 -17.35 -2.69 -1.62
CA ALA A 169 -17.48 -1.39 -0.99
C ALA A 169 -18.97 -1.04 -0.82
N SER A 170 -19.30 -0.34 0.26
CA SER A 170 -20.69 0.08 0.55
C SER A 170 -21.21 1.17 -0.41
N GLY A 171 -20.31 1.74 -1.25
CA GLY A 171 -20.64 2.75 -2.25
C GLY A 171 -19.38 3.23 -2.99
N THR A 172 -19.55 4.25 -3.84
CA THR A 172 -18.52 4.75 -4.76
C THR A 172 -17.79 6.00 -4.23
N SER A 173 -18.16 6.53 -3.06
CA SER A 173 -17.43 7.65 -2.46
C SER A 173 -16.03 7.19 -2.02
N VAL A 174 -15.06 8.10 -2.05
CA VAL A 174 -13.68 7.78 -1.68
C VAL A 174 -13.59 7.23 -0.25
N ASP A 175 -14.40 7.72 0.68
CA ASP A 175 -14.41 7.24 2.08
C ASP A 175 -14.85 5.77 2.17
N GLN A 176 -15.92 5.39 1.45
CA GLN A 176 -16.42 4.01 1.37
C GLN A 176 -15.42 3.08 0.67
N ILE A 177 -14.74 3.57 -0.36
CA ILE A 177 -13.67 2.84 -1.05
C ILE A 177 -12.46 2.63 -0.13
N VAL A 178 -12.05 3.64 0.63
CA VAL A 178 -10.92 3.53 1.58
C VAL A 178 -11.27 2.58 2.73
N GLU A 179 -12.50 2.58 3.23
CA GLU A 179 -13.00 1.61 4.22
C GLU A 179 -12.91 0.17 3.68
N ALA A 180 -13.35 -0.06 2.45
CA ALA A 180 -13.23 -1.37 1.80
C ALA A 180 -11.75 -1.80 1.62
N PHE A 181 -10.85 -0.87 1.29
CA PHE A 181 -9.42 -1.17 1.27
C PHE A 181 -8.88 -1.57 2.65
N GLY A 182 -9.38 -0.97 3.74
CA GLY A 182 -9.03 -1.38 5.11
C GLY A 182 -9.43 -2.82 5.41
N ALA A 183 -10.64 -3.24 5.01
CA ALA A 183 -11.12 -4.61 5.13
C ALA A 183 -10.29 -5.57 4.26
N ALA A 184 -10.04 -5.19 3.00
CA ALA A 184 -9.21 -5.97 2.07
C ALA A 184 -7.76 -6.12 2.57
N GLY A 185 -7.18 -5.07 3.17
CA GLY A 185 -5.84 -5.10 3.78
C GLY A 185 -5.76 -6.07 4.97
N SER A 186 -6.83 -6.15 5.76
CA SER A 186 -6.92 -7.10 6.88
C SER A 186 -6.99 -8.57 6.39
N ASP A 187 -7.77 -8.84 5.33
CA ASP A 187 -7.84 -10.17 4.72
C ASP A 187 -6.51 -10.54 4.05
N LEU A 188 -5.90 -9.59 3.34
CA LEU A 188 -4.56 -9.79 2.76
C LEU A 188 -3.54 -10.18 3.83
N ALA A 189 -3.47 -9.44 4.93
CA ALA A 189 -2.52 -9.71 6.02
C ALA A 189 -2.72 -11.10 6.62
N THR A 190 -3.98 -11.51 6.87
CA THR A 190 -4.32 -12.84 7.36
C THR A 190 -3.83 -13.93 6.41
N ARG A 191 -4.13 -13.80 5.12
CA ARG A 191 -3.71 -14.80 4.10
C ARG A 191 -2.20 -14.85 3.90
N VAL A 192 -1.51 -13.71 4.02
CA VAL A 192 -0.04 -13.68 3.95
C VAL A 192 0.57 -14.41 5.15
N ILE A 193 0.07 -14.20 6.36
CA ILE A 193 0.55 -14.89 7.57
C ILE A 193 0.29 -16.39 7.48
N GLU A 194 -0.91 -16.81 7.08
CA GLU A 194 -1.26 -18.21 6.89
C GLU A 194 -0.35 -18.88 5.85
N TRP A 195 -0.19 -18.25 4.69
CA TRP A 195 0.68 -18.76 3.64
C TRP A 195 2.14 -18.85 4.08
N ALA A 196 2.67 -17.81 4.72
CA ALA A 196 4.05 -17.77 5.17
C ALA A 196 4.39 -18.95 6.09
N ARG A 197 3.45 -19.40 6.91
CA ARG A 197 3.62 -20.57 7.79
C ARG A 197 3.72 -21.91 7.04
N THR A 198 3.27 -21.96 5.78
CA THR A 198 3.34 -23.19 4.95
C THR A 198 4.65 -23.32 4.18
N CYS A 199 5.54 -22.31 4.25
CA CYS A 199 6.82 -22.36 3.58
C CYS A 199 7.75 -23.42 4.19
N ASP A 200 8.57 -24.06 3.36
CA ASP A 200 9.54 -25.06 3.82
C ASP A 200 10.83 -24.39 4.32
N TYR A 201 10.80 -23.95 5.57
CA TYR A 201 11.94 -23.30 6.21
C TYR A 201 13.05 -24.32 6.51
N PRO A 202 14.35 -23.89 6.44
CA PRO A 202 15.47 -24.68 6.96
C PRO A 202 15.22 -25.12 8.41
N SER A 203 15.71 -26.29 8.80
CA SER A 203 15.42 -26.91 10.11
C SER A 203 15.70 -26.01 11.32
N GLY A 204 16.70 -25.13 11.24
CA GLY A 204 17.01 -24.17 12.30
C GLY A 204 16.07 -22.96 12.42
N LEU A 205 15.19 -22.75 11.45
CA LEU A 205 14.24 -21.63 11.41
C LEU A 205 12.79 -22.09 11.61
N ARG A 206 12.52 -23.38 11.60
CA ARG A 206 11.16 -23.93 11.78
C ARG A 206 10.60 -23.56 13.15
N PRO A 207 9.28 -23.35 13.25
CA PRO A 207 8.63 -23.28 14.56
C PRO A 207 8.98 -24.55 15.37
N SER A 208 9.21 -24.38 16.67
CA SER A 208 9.40 -25.53 17.56
C SER A 208 8.12 -26.40 17.53
N PRO A 209 8.22 -27.73 17.51
CA PRO A 209 7.02 -28.56 17.64
C PRO A 209 6.33 -28.23 18.97
N GLU A 210 5.00 -28.10 18.91
CA GLU A 210 4.17 -27.87 20.09
C GLU A 210 4.46 -29.02 21.09
N THR A 211 5.07 -28.68 22.22
CA THR A 211 5.27 -29.67 23.29
C THR A 211 3.91 -29.91 23.90
N ASP A 212 3.33 -31.08 23.68
CA ASP A 212 2.12 -31.49 24.36
C ASP A 212 2.31 -31.26 25.87
N PRO A 213 1.32 -30.66 26.57
CA PRO A 213 1.43 -30.50 28.00
C PRO A 213 1.67 -31.87 28.65
N PRO A 214 2.58 -31.98 29.62
CA PRO A 214 2.85 -33.26 30.26
C PRO A 214 1.55 -33.82 30.81
N THR A 215 1.18 -35.00 30.32
CA THR A 215 0.07 -35.78 30.88
C THR A 215 0.39 -36.00 32.35
N GLN A 216 -0.28 -35.28 33.23
CA GLN A 216 -0.17 -35.49 34.67
C GLN A 216 -0.64 -36.88 35.00
N PRO A 217 0.10 -37.65 35.81
CA PRO A 217 -0.28 -38.97 36.25
C PRO A 217 -1.46 -38.96 37.22
#